data_0774e10e3093e06e04399e73dcfd891d
#
_entry.id   0774e10e3093e06e04399e73dcfd891d
#
_cell.length_a   1.000
_cell.length_b   1.000
_cell.length_c   1.000
_cell.angle_alpha   90.00
_cell.angle_beta   90.00
_cell.angle_gamma   90.00
#
_symmetry.space_group_name_H-M   'P 1'
#
loop_
_entity.id
_entity.type
_entity.pdbx_description
1 polymer ?
#
loop_
_entity_poly.entity_id
_entity_poly.type
_entity_poly.pdbx_seq_one_letter_code
_entity_poly.pdbx_strand_id
1 'polypeptide(L)'
;MNNIVKETLDARYTIPAAPLDKVWLNGALREVLDRLDAMMPRFTETFPAAAAVNGIYPAVEKVDWTEGFWVGMLWLAYEATGDNKYRKTAEGLLPKFRTRLEQKVKTNTHDLG
;
A
#
# COMPACT_ATOMS: atom_id res chain seq x y z
N MET A 1 9.44 10.11 -41.09
CA MET A 1 10.11 10.49 -39.84
C MET A 1 9.09 11.03 -38.88
N ASN A 2 8.95 10.41 -37.72
CA ASN A 2 8.12 10.97 -36.67
C ASN A 2 8.81 12.20 -36.09
N ASN A 3 8.22 13.38 -36.27
CA ASN A 3 8.67 14.58 -35.60
C ASN A 3 8.43 14.42 -34.09
N ILE A 4 9.51 14.18 -33.36
CA ILE A 4 9.44 14.22 -31.87
C ILE A 4 9.26 15.69 -31.50
N VAL A 5 8.08 16.06 -31.08
CA VAL A 5 7.80 17.37 -30.50
C VAL A 5 8.37 17.36 -29.08
N LYS A 6 9.39 18.19 -28.84
CA LYS A 6 9.90 18.45 -27.49
C LYS A 6 8.92 19.40 -26.80
N GLU A 7 8.17 18.89 -25.86
CA GLU A 7 7.39 19.74 -24.96
C GLU A 7 8.29 20.26 -23.83
N THR A 8 8.22 21.55 -23.58
CA THR A 8 8.90 22.16 -22.43
C THR A 8 8.01 22.02 -21.21
N LEU A 9 8.53 21.44 -20.14
CA LEU A 9 7.82 21.40 -18.86
C LEU A 9 7.53 22.82 -18.36
N ASP A 10 6.33 23.04 -17.83
CA ASP A 10 5.98 24.28 -17.14
C ASP A 10 6.99 24.55 -16.03
N ALA A 11 7.42 25.82 -15.89
CA ALA A 11 8.38 26.24 -14.88
C ALA A 11 8.03 25.81 -13.45
N ARG A 12 6.74 25.63 -13.15
CA ARG A 12 6.27 25.11 -11.85
C ARG A 12 6.82 23.72 -11.52
N TYR A 13 7.10 22.90 -12.53
CA TYR A 13 7.64 21.55 -12.36
C TYR A 13 9.16 21.49 -12.39
N THR A 14 9.82 22.60 -12.73
CA THR A 14 11.28 22.69 -12.81
C THR A 14 11.90 23.42 -11.60
N ILE A 15 11.07 23.97 -10.71
CA ILE A 15 11.54 24.56 -9.45
C ILE A 15 12.06 23.43 -8.57
N PRO A 16 13.33 23.44 -8.14
CA PRO A 16 13.84 22.46 -7.20
C PRO A 16 12.98 22.45 -5.95
N ALA A 17 12.41 21.29 -5.60
CA ALA A 17 11.73 21.14 -4.33
C ALA A 17 12.73 21.47 -3.20
N ALA A 18 12.28 22.15 -2.14
CA ALA A 18 13.07 22.30 -0.94
C ALA A 18 13.48 20.91 -0.43
N PRO A 19 14.71 20.73 0.09
CA PRO A 19 15.12 19.46 0.67
C PRO A 19 14.07 19.00 1.69
N LEU A 20 13.66 17.72 1.60
CA LEU A 20 12.74 17.17 2.58
C LEU A 20 13.40 17.15 3.95
N ASP A 21 12.75 17.78 4.92
CA ASP A 21 13.20 17.77 6.30
C ASP A 21 12.99 16.39 6.92
N LYS A 22 14.04 15.83 7.53
CA LYS A 22 13.96 14.54 8.23
C LYS A 22 12.94 14.53 9.37
N VAL A 23 12.76 15.66 10.07
CA VAL A 23 11.78 15.81 11.15
C VAL A 23 10.37 15.65 10.59
N TRP A 24 10.09 16.33 9.48
CA TRP A 24 8.81 16.22 8.78
C TRP A 24 8.54 14.79 8.27
N LEU A 25 9.54 14.18 7.62
CA LEU A 25 9.42 12.79 7.12
C LEU A 25 9.17 11.79 8.25
N ASN A 26 9.89 11.92 9.37
CA ASN A 26 9.69 11.05 10.52
C ASN A 26 8.31 11.27 11.17
N GLY A 27 7.82 12.49 11.17
CA GLY A 27 6.46 12.82 11.61
C GLY A 27 5.40 12.16 10.73
N ALA A 28 5.53 12.28 9.42
CA ALA A 28 4.64 11.65 8.45
C ALA A 28 4.66 10.12 8.56
N LEU A 29 5.85 9.52 8.70
CA LEU A 29 5.98 8.08 8.90
C LEU A 29 5.28 7.63 10.19
N ARG A 30 5.41 8.37 11.27
CA ARG A 30 4.74 8.06 12.54
C ARG A 30 3.22 8.07 12.39
N GLU A 31 2.66 9.08 11.73
CA GLU A 31 1.22 9.12 11.45
C GLU A 31 0.74 7.92 10.63
N VAL A 32 1.52 7.51 9.63
CA VAL A 32 1.19 6.31 8.83
C VAL A 32 1.21 5.06 9.70
N LEU A 33 2.22 4.88 10.54
CA LEU A 33 2.34 3.73 11.45
C LEU A 33 1.19 3.69 12.48
N ASP A 34 0.83 4.84 13.06
CA ASP A 34 -0.30 4.94 13.98
C ASP A 34 -1.63 4.54 13.32
N ARG A 35 -1.84 4.97 12.07
CA ARG A 35 -3.01 4.57 11.28
C ARG A 35 -3.00 3.08 10.96
N LEU A 36 -1.85 2.54 10.59
CA LEU A 36 -1.69 1.13 10.29
C LEU A 36 -1.97 0.27 11.53
N ASP A 37 -1.45 0.67 12.69
CA ASP A 37 -1.70 0.01 13.97
C ASP A 37 -3.18 0.01 14.35
N ALA A 38 -3.87 1.12 14.12
CA ALA A 38 -5.32 1.23 14.38
C ALA A 38 -6.15 0.33 13.45
N MET A 39 -5.70 0.12 12.22
CA MET A 39 -6.40 -0.72 11.23
C MET A 39 -6.09 -2.21 11.41
N MET A 40 -4.88 -2.55 11.80
CA MET A 40 -4.35 -3.91 11.81
C MET A 40 -5.24 -4.95 12.51
N PRO A 41 -5.85 -4.68 13.70
CA PRO A 41 -6.72 -5.67 14.37
C PRO A 41 -7.92 -6.11 13.54
N ARG A 42 -8.37 -5.28 12.60
CA ARG A 42 -9.52 -5.56 11.73
C ARG A 42 -9.15 -6.38 10.50
N PHE A 43 -7.88 -6.40 10.12
CA PHE A 43 -7.40 -6.95 8.84
C PHE A 43 -6.26 -7.96 9.03
N THR A 44 -6.36 -8.79 10.07
CA THR A 44 -5.42 -9.89 10.31
C THR A 44 -5.73 -11.12 9.46
N GLU A 45 -7.00 -11.30 9.07
CA GLU A 45 -7.48 -12.44 8.30
C GLU A 45 -8.21 -12.04 7.01
N THR A 46 -8.34 -10.76 6.77
CA THR A 46 -8.97 -10.18 5.60
C THR A 46 -8.23 -8.93 5.14
N PHE A 47 -8.72 -8.26 4.13
CA PHE A 47 -8.10 -7.07 3.55
C PHE A 47 -9.05 -5.87 3.62
N PRO A 48 -8.52 -4.65 3.71
CA PRO A 48 -9.33 -3.45 3.53
C PRO A 48 -9.81 -3.36 2.08
N ALA A 49 -11.07 -2.96 1.91
CA ALA A 49 -11.63 -2.69 0.58
C ALA A 49 -10.93 -1.49 -0.09
N ALA A 50 -11.08 -1.38 -1.41
CA ALA A 50 -10.46 -0.32 -2.20
C ALA A 50 -10.97 1.09 -1.87
N ALA A 51 -12.16 1.20 -1.28
CA ALA A 51 -12.79 2.48 -0.94
C ALA A 51 -13.31 2.49 0.49
N ALA A 52 -13.17 3.64 1.15
CA ALA A 52 -13.75 3.87 2.47
C ALA A 52 -15.25 4.19 2.35
N VAL A 53 -16.01 3.74 3.33
CA VAL A 53 -17.43 4.09 3.53
C VAL A 53 -17.53 4.83 4.86
N ASN A 54 -18.03 6.06 4.84
CA ASN A 54 -18.11 6.92 6.03
C ASN A 54 -16.75 7.06 6.77
N GLY A 55 -15.67 7.19 6.01
CA GLY A 55 -14.31 7.35 6.57
C GLY A 55 -13.67 6.06 7.10
N ILE A 56 -14.31 4.91 6.95
CA ILE A 56 -13.82 3.62 7.43
C ILE A 56 -13.70 2.65 6.26
N TYR A 57 -12.59 1.93 6.16
CA TYR A 57 -12.44 0.86 5.19
C TYR A 57 -13.21 -0.39 5.67
N PRO A 58 -14.21 -0.86 4.92
CA PRO A 58 -14.83 -2.16 5.20
C PRO A 58 -13.87 -3.31 4.82
N ALA A 59 -14.15 -4.49 5.33
CA ALA A 59 -13.45 -5.70 4.91
C ALA A 59 -13.86 -6.08 3.47
N VAL A 60 -12.90 -6.61 2.71
CA VAL A 60 -13.15 -7.14 1.35
C VAL A 60 -14.02 -8.40 1.44
N GLU A 61 -15.12 -8.42 0.71
CA GLU A 61 -15.98 -9.60 0.56
C GLU A 61 -15.58 -10.46 -0.64
N LYS A 62 -14.96 -9.85 -1.65
CA LYS A 62 -14.50 -10.51 -2.87
C LYS A 62 -13.05 -10.13 -3.14
N VAL A 63 -12.33 -11.02 -3.80
CA VAL A 63 -10.96 -10.77 -4.24
C VAL A 63 -10.88 -9.45 -5.02
N ASP A 64 -10.00 -8.56 -4.56
CA ASP A 64 -9.79 -7.24 -5.16
C ASP A 64 -8.30 -7.01 -5.47
N TRP A 65 -8.02 -6.02 -6.31
CA TRP A 65 -6.67 -5.67 -6.72
C TRP A 65 -5.85 -5.00 -5.59
N THR A 66 -6.51 -4.47 -4.57
CA THR A 66 -5.85 -3.74 -3.47
C THR A 66 -5.28 -4.62 -2.36
N GLU A 67 -5.50 -5.94 -2.41
CA GLU A 67 -5.05 -6.85 -1.36
C GLU A 67 -3.53 -6.84 -1.18
N GLY A 68 -2.77 -6.80 -2.27
CA GLY A 68 -1.31 -6.74 -2.24
C GLY A 68 -0.77 -5.47 -1.60
N PHE A 69 -1.46 -4.34 -1.73
CA PHE A 69 -1.07 -3.08 -1.10
C PHE A 69 -1.12 -3.16 0.43
N TRP A 70 -2.12 -3.81 0.99
CA TRP A 70 -2.21 -3.99 2.44
C TRP A 70 -1.01 -4.78 2.99
N VAL A 71 -0.71 -5.91 2.37
CA VAL A 71 0.45 -6.72 2.76
C VAL A 71 1.77 -5.97 2.52
N GLY A 72 1.87 -5.24 1.40
CA GLY A 72 3.02 -4.39 1.10
C GLY A 72 3.25 -3.31 2.16
N MET A 73 2.19 -2.62 2.62
CA MET A 73 2.29 -1.64 3.71
C MET A 73 2.79 -2.26 5.02
N LEU A 74 2.35 -3.46 5.36
CA LEU A 74 2.82 -4.19 6.54
C LEU A 74 4.31 -4.52 6.44
N TRP A 75 4.78 -4.96 5.28
CA TRP A 75 6.22 -5.21 5.06
C TRP A 75 7.06 -3.94 5.14
N LEU A 76 6.61 -2.84 4.55
CA LEU A 76 7.30 -1.55 4.66
C LEU A 76 7.33 -1.04 6.10
N ALA A 77 6.25 -1.24 6.87
CA ALA A 77 6.23 -0.90 8.30
C ALA A 77 7.23 -1.75 9.10
N TYR A 78 7.35 -3.04 8.78
CA TYR A 78 8.37 -3.91 9.37
C TYR A 78 9.79 -3.44 9.03
N GLU A 79 10.08 -3.11 7.78
CA GLU A 79 11.38 -2.57 7.37
C GLU A 79 11.72 -1.26 8.09
N ALA A 80 10.73 -0.37 8.26
CA ALA A 80 10.93 0.92 8.91
C ALA A 80 11.13 0.83 10.43
N THR A 81 10.54 -0.17 11.09
CA THR A 81 10.48 -0.25 12.56
C THR A 81 11.22 -1.42 13.18
N GLY A 82 11.38 -2.51 12.43
CA GLY A 82 11.84 -3.81 12.96
C GLY A 82 10.82 -4.53 13.84
N ASP A 83 9.58 -3.99 13.97
CA ASP A 83 8.56 -4.59 14.83
C ASP A 83 7.91 -5.81 14.17
N ASN A 84 8.11 -6.96 14.78
CA ASN A 84 7.63 -8.24 14.27
C ASN A 84 6.10 -8.38 14.16
N LYS A 85 5.33 -7.50 14.80
CA LYS A 85 3.87 -7.53 14.66
C LYS A 85 3.42 -7.35 13.21
N TYR A 86 4.07 -6.46 12.47
CA TYR A 86 3.78 -6.22 11.05
C TYR A 86 4.10 -7.44 10.20
N ARG A 87 5.31 -7.99 10.39
CA ARG A 87 5.74 -9.21 9.69
C ARG A 87 4.79 -10.38 9.92
N LYS A 88 4.44 -10.65 11.19
CA LYS A 88 3.54 -11.76 11.53
C LYS A 88 2.18 -11.61 10.88
N THR A 89 1.62 -10.39 10.85
CA THR A 89 0.34 -10.13 10.18
C THR A 89 0.46 -10.34 8.67
N ALA A 90 1.52 -9.82 8.05
CA ALA A 90 1.78 -10.01 6.63
C ALA A 90 1.92 -11.49 6.25
N GLU A 91 2.75 -12.25 6.98
CA GLU A 91 2.94 -13.69 6.77
C GLU A 91 1.64 -14.47 6.95
N GLY A 92 0.80 -14.10 7.92
CA GLY A 92 -0.51 -14.73 8.15
C GLY A 92 -1.50 -14.58 6.98
N LEU A 93 -1.33 -13.56 6.15
CA LEU A 93 -2.16 -13.31 4.98
C LEU A 93 -1.68 -14.03 3.70
N LEU A 94 -0.43 -14.50 3.66
CA LEU A 94 0.15 -15.18 2.49
C LEU A 94 -0.65 -16.41 2.01
N PRO A 95 -1.22 -17.26 2.88
CA PRO A 95 -2.04 -18.39 2.44
C PRO A 95 -3.23 -17.99 1.56
N LYS A 96 -3.79 -16.80 1.76
CA LYS A 96 -4.90 -16.28 0.93
C LYS A 96 -4.46 -16.01 -0.51
N PHE A 97 -3.26 -15.47 -0.70
CA PHE A 97 -2.67 -15.30 -2.04
C PHE A 97 -2.40 -16.65 -2.71
N ARG A 98 -1.91 -17.65 -1.96
CA ARG A 98 -1.72 -19.00 -2.47
C ARG A 98 -3.03 -19.58 -2.97
N THR A 99 -4.09 -19.55 -2.17
CA THR A 99 -5.43 -19.99 -2.54
C THR A 99 -5.94 -19.27 -3.80
N ARG A 100 -5.73 -17.96 -3.86
CA ARG A 100 -6.09 -17.14 -5.02
C ARG A 100 -5.38 -17.58 -6.29
N LEU A 101 -4.06 -17.89 -6.20
CA LEU A 101 -3.28 -18.39 -7.33
C LEU A 101 -3.75 -19.79 -7.77
N GLU A 102 -3.97 -20.70 -6.82
CA GLU A 102 -4.46 -22.07 -7.09
C GLU A 102 -5.83 -22.06 -7.78
N GLN A 103 -6.71 -21.17 -7.36
CA GLN A 103 -8.04 -20.98 -7.94
C GLN A 103 -8.03 -20.11 -9.21
N LYS A 104 -6.90 -19.52 -9.58
CA LYS A 104 -6.73 -18.63 -10.75
C LYS A 104 -7.71 -17.45 -10.75
N VAL A 105 -8.00 -16.88 -9.57
CA VAL A 105 -8.91 -15.76 -9.42
C VAL A 105 -8.14 -14.45 -9.54
N LYS A 106 -8.38 -13.66 -10.60
CA LYS A 106 -7.75 -12.34 -10.84
C LYS A 106 -6.23 -12.38 -10.63
N THR A 107 -5.54 -13.30 -11.31
CA THR A 107 -4.09 -13.54 -11.13
C THR A 107 -3.22 -12.84 -12.17
N ASN A 108 -3.75 -11.86 -12.88
CA ASN A 108 -2.95 -11.03 -13.78
C ASN A 108 -2.15 -9.97 -13.00
N THR A 109 -1.18 -9.35 -13.67
CA THR A 109 -0.28 -8.36 -13.05
C THR A 109 -0.98 -7.11 -12.51
N HIS A 110 -2.13 -6.76 -13.08
CA HIS A 110 -2.92 -5.61 -12.63
C HIS A 110 -3.64 -5.90 -11.32
N ASP A 111 -4.16 -7.12 -11.16
CA ASP A 111 -5.06 -7.46 -10.04
C ASP A 111 -4.31 -8.06 -8.83
N LEU A 112 -3.03 -8.38 -8.94
CA LEU A 112 -2.24 -8.88 -7.81
C LEU A 112 -1.70 -7.78 -6.88
N GLY A 113 -1.78 -6.53 -7.30
CA GLY A 113 -1.37 -5.38 -6.51
C GLY A 113 0.10 -5.06 -6.54
#